data_16c1fb9b1a7b5db8b42d59e16a9b8582
#
_entry.id   16c1fb9b1a7b5db8b42d59e16a9b8582
#
_cell.length_a   1.000
_cell.length_b   1.000
_cell.length_c   1.000
_cell.angle_alpha   90.00
_cell.angle_beta   90.00
_cell.angle_gamma   90.00
#
_symmetry.space_group_name_H-M   'P 1'
#
loop_
_entity.id
_entity.type
_entity.pdbx_description
1 polymer ?
#
loop_
_entity_poly.entity_id
_entity_poly.type
_entity_poly.pdbx_seq_one_letter_code
_entity_poly.pdbx_strand_id
1 'polypeptide(L)'
;MSLLIVGTDVTIVNVALPSIGHELHASLSDLQWTVDAYTLVLGSLLMASGSTADRFGRRRVFQTGLVLFTLGSLLCSLSTSVGALVLFRCLQALGGSMLNPVALSIISNTFTEPRARARAMGVWGAVFGISLALGPVVGGVLVTSLSWRAIFWINIPIGVAAIILTQLFVPESKAATARRFDPWGQSLVIITLATLTYGVIEGPSRGWGSPLIVAMFTVAAAAAVTLVRVESRREQPLLDIRFFRSVPFSGASGIAVLAFGVLSGFLFLNTLYLQEGRGFSALHAGLLTLPMAAMICLFAPVSGRLVGTKGPRLPLVLAGLATVVSLTLLTRITDATSIPYLLASYVVLGIACGLVNAPIANTAVSGMPNSQAGVAASVASASRQTGSVLGVAITGSIVAGASAAGLASASHAAWAVLAACGLAVAALGYASTTRRALGTAQRVRGMLDEAPGPAGPAIAGREGRVHDEAVEGS
;
A
#
# COMPACT_ATOMS: atom_id res chain seq x y z
N MET A 1 -1.89 15.40 -8.24
CA MET A 1 -0.65 15.05 -8.95
C MET A 1 0.19 14.00 -8.23
N SER A 2 0.57 14.17 -6.96
CA SER A 2 1.40 13.16 -6.23
C SER A 2 0.81 11.76 -6.24
N LEU A 3 -0.49 11.63 -6.01
CA LEU A 3 -1.17 10.34 -6.03
C LEU A 3 -1.23 9.74 -7.43
N LEU A 4 -1.35 10.59 -8.45
CA LEU A 4 -1.32 10.15 -9.83
C LEU A 4 0.05 9.51 -10.17
N ILE A 5 1.17 10.19 -9.87
CA ILE A 5 2.50 9.67 -10.18
C ILE A 5 2.82 8.40 -9.37
N VAL A 6 2.57 8.38 -8.07
CA VAL A 6 2.81 7.18 -7.23
C VAL A 6 1.90 6.01 -7.62
N GLY A 7 0.61 6.29 -7.87
CA GLY A 7 -0.35 5.24 -8.22
C GLY A 7 -0.10 4.67 -9.62
N THR A 8 0.24 5.52 -10.59
CA THR A 8 0.62 5.07 -11.95
C THR A 8 1.94 4.31 -11.93
N ASP A 9 2.94 4.78 -11.17
CA ASP A 9 4.26 4.15 -11.07
C ASP A 9 4.18 2.69 -10.59
N VAL A 10 3.33 2.42 -9.59
CA VAL A 10 3.13 1.05 -9.07
C VAL A 10 2.61 0.08 -10.15
N THR A 11 1.81 0.54 -11.09
CA THR A 11 1.18 -0.34 -12.10
C THR A 11 1.90 -0.31 -13.44
N ILE A 12 2.47 0.83 -13.82
CA ILE A 12 3.14 1.02 -15.11
C ILE A 12 4.40 0.16 -15.26
N VAL A 13 5.17 0.00 -14.16
CA VAL A 13 6.40 -0.78 -14.13
C VAL A 13 6.11 -2.26 -14.42
N ASN A 14 5.00 -2.82 -13.93
CA ASN A 14 4.65 -4.21 -14.21
C ASN A 14 4.59 -4.50 -15.71
N VAL A 15 4.00 -3.61 -16.50
CA VAL A 15 3.89 -3.78 -17.96
C VAL A 15 5.24 -3.74 -18.65
N ALA A 16 6.22 -3.03 -18.08
CA ALA A 16 7.56 -2.89 -18.62
C ALA A 16 8.52 -4.04 -18.25
N LEU A 17 8.16 -4.90 -17.27
CA LEU A 17 9.05 -5.93 -16.74
C LEU A 17 9.66 -6.85 -17.81
N PRO A 18 8.91 -7.40 -18.79
CA PRO A 18 9.51 -8.21 -19.82
C PRO A 18 10.54 -7.45 -20.66
N SER A 19 10.23 -6.22 -21.05
CA SER A 19 11.16 -5.38 -21.82
C SER A 19 12.43 -5.03 -21.03
N ILE A 20 12.30 -4.78 -19.72
CA ILE A 20 13.44 -4.60 -18.81
C ILE A 20 14.26 -5.90 -18.74
N GLY A 21 13.58 -7.05 -18.62
CA GLY A 21 14.20 -8.37 -18.58
C GLY A 21 15.04 -8.66 -19.81
N HIS A 22 14.50 -8.42 -20.99
CA HIS A 22 15.19 -8.64 -22.26
C HIS A 22 16.39 -7.70 -22.45
N GLU A 23 16.23 -6.40 -22.18
CA GLU A 23 17.27 -5.43 -22.44
C GLU A 23 18.42 -5.47 -21.41
N LEU A 24 18.09 -5.67 -20.12
CA LEU A 24 19.09 -5.71 -19.05
C LEU A 24 19.55 -7.14 -18.71
N HIS A 25 19.11 -8.15 -19.46
CA HIS A 25 19.39 -9.57 -19.22
C HIS A 25 19.06 -9.99 -17.77
N ALA A 26 17.91 -9.51 -17.26
CA ALA A 26 17.47 -9.68 -15.90
C ALA A 26 16.88 -11.09 -15.66
N SER A 27 17.22 -11.69 -14.54
CA SER A 27 16.58 -12.90 -14.05
C SER A 27 15.17 -12.59 -13.52
N LEU A 28 14.36 -13.60 -13.26
CA LEU A 28 13.03 -13.42 -12.66
C LEU A 28 13.11 -12.77 -11.27
N SER A 29 14.13 -13.14 -10.46
CA SER A 29 14.34 -12.49 -9.15
C SER A 29 14.73 -11.02 -9.29
N ASP A 30 15.47 -10.65 -10.32
CA ASP A 30 15.79 -9.24 -10.61
C ASP A 30 14.51 -8.43 -10.97
N LEU A 31 13.60 -9.03 -11.72
CA LEU A 31 12.31 -8.41 -12.05
C LEU A 31 11.43 -8.24 -10.80
N GLN A 32 11.41 -9.24 -9.91
CA GLN A 32 10.74 -9.12 -8.61
C GLN A 32 11.35 -7.98 -7.79
N TRP A 33 12.69 -7.91 -7.69
CA TRP A 33 13.37 -6.83 -6.98
C TRP A 33 13.08 -5.44 -7.58
N THR A 34 12.92 -5.33 -8.89
CA THR A 34 12.56 -4.05 -9.54
C THR A 34 11.21 -3.51 -9.04
N VAL A 35 10.25 -4.37 -8.73
CA VAL A 35 8.95 -4.00 -8.15
C VAL A 35 9.02 -3.89 -6.63
N ASP A 36 9.61 -4.91 -5.99
CA ASP A 36 9.51 -5.09 -4.54
C ASP A 36 10.41 -4.14 -3.76
N ALA A 37 11.57 -3.76 -4.28
CA ALA A 37 12.44 -2.78 -3.63
C ALA A 37 11.74 -1.43 -3.45
N TYR A 38 11.00 -0.98 -4.47
CA TYR A 38 10.18 0.24 -4.38
C TYR A 38 9.08 0.09 -3.33
N THR A 39 8.29 -0.98 -3.43
CA THR A 39 7.13 -1.19 -2.56
C THR A 39 7.53 -1.40 -1.10
N LEU A 40 8.66 -2.09 -0.86
CA LEU A 40 9.23 -2.34 0.45
C LEU A 40 9.70 -1.04 1.11
N VAL A 41 10.50 -0.24 0.43
CA VAL A 41 10.99 1.05 0.94
C VAL A 41 9.84 2.01 1.18
N LEU A 42 8.91 2.10 0.23
CA LEU A 42 7.71 2.92 0.36
C LEU A 42 6.88 2.51 1.59
N GLY A 43 6.57 1.23 1.72
CA GLY A 43 5.76 0.70 2.83
C GLY A 43 6.43 0.86 4.19
N SER A 44 7.72 0.58 4.26
CA SER A 44 8.51 0.70 5.48
C SER A 44 8.56 2.14 6.00
N LEU A 45 8.64 3.14 5.12
CA LEU A 45 8.85 4.54 5.51
C LEU A 45 7.57 5.37 5.64
N LEU A 46 6.39 4.82 5.32
CA LEU A 46 5.12 5.57 5.38
C LEU A 46 4.86 6.25 6.73
N MET A 47 5.08 5.53 7.83
CA MET A 47 4.84 6.06 9.18
C MET A 47 5.88 7.10 9.58
N ALA A 48 7.14 6.85 9.24
CA ALA A 48 8.24 7.79 9.50
C ALA A 48 8.06 9.10 8.72
N SER A 49 7.58 9.03 7.49
CA SER A 49 7.34 10.21 6.65
C SER A 49 6.25 11.13 7.21
N GLY A 50 5.19 10.56 7.77
CA GLY A 50 4.15 11.33 8.47
C GLY A 50 4.72 12.09 9.68
N SER A 51 5.47 11.41 10.55
CA SER A 51 6.12 12.03 11.72
C SER A 51 7.12 13.12 11.33
N THR A 52 7.87 12.89 10.26
CA THR A 52 8.83 13.86 9.70
C THR A 52 8.11 15.11 9.20
N ALA A 53 6.99 14.96 8.51
CA ALA A 53 6.20 16.09 8.01
C ALA A 53 5.60 16.94 9.15
N ASP A 54 5.12 16.30 10.20
CA ASP A 54 4.58 17.00 11.37
C ASP A 54 5.66 17.81 12.09
N ARG A 55 6.92 17.35 12.10
CA ARG A 55 8.07 18.00 12.77
C ARG A 55 8.72 19.09 11.93
N PHE A 56 9.02 18.82 10.66
CA PHE A 56 9.82 19.73 9.81
C PHE A 56 8.98 20.63 8.93
N GLY A 57 7.69 20.37 8.80
CA GLY A 57 6.77 21.12 7.96
C GLY A 57 6.27 20.28 6.80
N ARG A 58 4.95 20.30 6.59
CA ARG A 58 4.27 19.44 5.62
C ARG A 58 4.61 19.78 4.19
N ARG A 59 4.62 21.08 3.83
CA ARG A 59 5.00 21.52 2.49
C ARG A 59 6.45 21.17 2.18
N ARG A 60 7.38 21.43 3.11
CA ARG A 60 8.81 21.13 2.90
C ARG A 60 9.05 19.65 2.68
N VAL A 61 8.50 18.77 3.53
CA VAL A 61 8.66 17.32 3.39
C VAL A 61 8.00 16.82 2.11
N PHE A 62 6.84 17.34 1.75
CA PHE A 62 6.16 16.99 0.51
C PHE A 62 6.98 17.38 -0.73
N GLN A 63 7.58 18.58 -0.75
CA GLN A 63 8.47 19.02 -1.82
C GLN A 63 9.74 18.18 -1.91
N THR A 64 10.38 17.89 -0.76
CA THR A 64 11.53 16.98 -0.73
C THR A 64 11.15 15.61 -1.32
N GLY A 65 9.98 15.08 -0.96
CA GLY A 65 9.44 13.85 -1.53
C GLY A 65 9.27 13.91 -3.06
N LEU A 66 8.69 15.01 -3.57
CA LEU A 66 8.54 15.23 -5.02
C LEU A 66 9.90 15.30 -5.74
N VAL A 67 10.88 16.02 -5.17
CA VAL A 67 12.23 16.13 -5.74
C VAL A 67 12.91 14.77 -5.77
N LEU A 68 12.90 14.02 -4.66
CA LEU A 68 13.51 12.68 -4.58
C LEU A 68 12.83 11.69 -5.53
N PHE A 69 11.49 11.73 -5.63
CA PHE A 69 10.75 10.88 -6.54
C PHE A 69 11.09 11.18 -8.01
N THR A 70 11.10 12.47 -8.38
CA THR A 70 11.40 12.89 -9.75
C THR A 70 12.84 12.59 -10.13
N LEU A 71 13.79 12.84 -9.22
CA LEU A 71 15.21 12.49 -9.41
C LEU A 71 15.38 10.98 -9.52
N GLY A 72 14.74 10.21 -8.63
CA GLY A 72 14.75 8.75 -8.69
C GLY A 72 14.21 8.23 -10.03
N SER A 73 13.10 8.80 -10.54
CA SER A 73 12.56 8.47 -11.87
C SER A 73 13.56 8.79 -12.99
N LEU A 74 14.20 9.95 -12.95
CA LEU A 74 15.22 10.31 -13.93
C LEU A 74 16.38 9.29 -13.91
N LEU A 75 16.89 8.94 -12.74
CA LEU A 75 17.97 7.98 -12.59
C LEU A 75 17.55 6.57 -13.02
N CYS A 76 16.31 6.14 -12.73
CA CYS A 76 15.77 4.88 -13.25
C CYS A 76 15.79 4.84 -14.77
N SER A 77 15.45 5.94 -15.44
CA SER A 77 15.47 6.01 -16.90
C SER A 77 16.88 5.94 -17.51
N LEU A 78 17.91 6.28 -16.74
CA LEU A 78 19.31 6.27 -17.15
C LEU A 78 20.03 4.97 -16.74
N SER A 79 19.34 4.04 -16.09
CA SER A 79 19.96 2.80 -15.59
C SER A 79 20.41 1.91 -16.74
N THR A 80 21.61 1.34 -16.60
CA THR A 80 22.24 0.42 -17.55
C THR A 80 22.38 -0.99 -16.99
N SER A 81 21.98 -1.21 -15.74
CA SER A 81 21.99 -2.52 -15.08
C SER A 81 20.81 -2.64 -14.13
N VAL A 82 20.41 -3.88 -13.84
CA VAL A 82 19.30 -4.16 -12.90
C VAL A 82 19.62 -3.66 -11.50
N GLY A 83 20.86 -3.86 -11.02
CA GLY A 83 21.28 -3.38 -9.71
C GLY A 83 21.16 -1.85 -9.55
N ALA A 84 21.55 -1.08 -10.60
CA ALA A 84 21.37 0.37 -10.62
C ALA A 84 19.87 0.74 -10.63
N LEU A 85 19.06 0.05 -11.43
CA LEU A 85 17.63 0.26 -11.49
C LEU A 85 16.98 0.03 -10.12
N VAL A 86 17.28 -1.07 -9.45
CA VAL A 86 16.78 -1.40 -8.10
C VAL A 86 17.18 -0.33 -7.08
N LEU A 87 18.43 0.12 -7.10
CA LEU A 87 18.92 1.19 -6.22
C LEU A 87 18.17 2.50 -6.44
N PHE A 88 17.96 2.89 -7.71
CA PHE A 88 17.24 4.12 -8.05
C PHE A 88 15.74 4.00 -7.76
N ARG A 89 15.17 2.78 -7.84
CA ARG A 89 13.81 2.49 -7.36
C ARG A 89 13.69 2.69 -5.84
N CYS A 90 14.71 2.33 -5.05
CA CYS A 90 14.74 2.63 -3.60
C CYS A 90 14.74 4.16 -3.35
N LEU A 91 15.52 4.92 -4.10
CA LEU A 91 15.54 6.39 -4.01
C LEU A 91 14.18 7.00 -4.38
N GLN A 92 13.57 6.52 -5.46
CA GLN A 92 12.25 6.94 -5.91
C GLN A 92 11.17 6.65 -4.83
N ALA A 93 11.25 5.45 -4.22
CA ALA A 93 10.35 5.03 -3.15
C ALA A 93 10.51 5.86 -1.87
N LEU A 94 11.73 6.26 -1.52
CA LEU A 94 12.00 7.19 -0.41
C LEU A 94 11.22 8.50 -0.63
N GLY A 95 11.28 9.08 -1.83
CA GLY A 95 10.46 10.22 -2.21
C GLY A 95 8.96 9.91 -2.14
N GLY A 96 8.53 8.80 -2.74
CA GLY A 96 7.13 8.36 -2.79
C GLY A 96 6.50 8.17 -1.41
N SER A 97 7.26 7.68 -0.42
CA SER A 97 6.80 7.49 0.96
C SER A 97 6.36 8.79 1.64
N MET A 98 6.95 9.93 1.24
CA MET A 98 6.63 11.26 1.77
C MET A 98 5.38 11.86 1.13
N LEU A 99 4.90 11.35 -0.02
CA LEU A 99 3.85 12.00 -0.79
C LEU A 99 2.45 11.73 -0.22
N ASN A 100 2.06 10.46 -0.09
CA ASN A 100 0.67 10.12 0.25
C ASN A 100 0.26 10.54 1.67
N PRO A 101 0.99 10.21 2.75
CA PRO A 101 0.58 10.59 4.10
C PRO A 101 0.62 12.11 4.30
N VAL A 102 1.60 12.79 3.68
CA VAL A 102 1.73 14.24 3.79
C VAL A 102 0.63 14.97 3.01
N ALA A 103 0.27 14.49 1.81
CA ALA A 103 -0.85 15.05 1.04
C ALA A 103 -2.17 14.97 1.83
N LEU A 104 -2.45 13.84 2.47
CA LEU A 104 -3.64 13.68 3.32
C LEU A 104 -3.62 14.65 4.51
N SER A 105 -2.46 14.86 5.12
CA SER A 105 -2.28 15.82 6.21
C SER A 105 -2.50 17.26 5.73
N ILE A 106 -2.00 17.63 4.55
CA ILE A 106 -2.22 18.95 3.93
C ILE A 106 -3.71 19.16 3.66
N ILE A 107 -4.38 18.19 3.02
CA ILE A 107 -5.83 18.28 2.72
C ILE A 107 -6.62 18.47 4.01
N SER A 108 -6.34 17.66 5.03
CA SER A 108 -7.07 17.70 6.31
C SER A 108 -6.91 19.02 7.06
N ASN A 109 -5.75 19.67 6.92
CA ASN A 109 -5.45 20.96 7.55
C ASN A 109 -6.02 22.16 6.74
N THR A 110 -5.97 22.06 5.42
CA THR A 110 -6.41 23.17 4.54
C THR A 110 -7.92 23.25 4.49
N PHE A 111 -8.62 22.11 4.44
CA PHE A 111 -10.07 22.04 4.39
C PHE A 111 -10.65 21.72 5.79
N THR A 112 -10.90 22.76 6.57
CA THR A 112 -11.45 22.64 7.94
C THR A 112 -12.94 22.31 7.95
N GLU A 113 -13.70 22.79 6.94
CA GLU A 113 -15.12 22.46 6.82
C GLU A 113 -15.31 20.98 6.42
N PRO A 114 -16.18 20.21 7.14
CA PRO A 114 -16.36 18.78 6.88
C PRO A 114 -16.80 18.43 5.46
N ARG A 115 -17.66 19.25 4.85
CA ARG A 115 -18.14 19.03 3.47
C ARG A 115 -17.05 19.29 2.43
N ALA A 116 -16.27 20.37 2.58
CA ALA A 116 -15.17 20.70 1.70
C ALA A 116 -14.06 19.63 1.80
N ARG A 117 -13.73 19.20 3.00
CA ARG A 117 -12.77 18.11 3.24
C ARG A 117 -13.22 16.79 2.62
N ALA A 118 -14.49 16.41 2.81
CA ALA A 118 -15.03 15.20 2.20
C ALA A 118 -14.97 15.23 0.68
N ARG A 119 -15.25 16.39 0.05
CA ARG A 119 -15.12 16.58 -1.39
C ARG A 119 -13.66 16.47 -1.86
N ALA A 120 -12.70 17.10 -1.16
CA ALA A 120 -11.29 17.02 -1.49
C ALA A 120 -10.75 15.58 -1.36
N MET A 121 -11.15 14.84 -0.32
CA MET A 121 -10.84 13.43 -0.14
C MET A 121 -11.45 12.54 -1.22
N GLY A 122 -12.66 12.86 -1.67
CA GLY A 122 -13.33 12.18 -2.79
C GLY A 122 -12.56 12.36 -4.10
N VAL A 123 -12.12 13.58 -4.40
CA VAL A 123 -11.27 13.86 -5.59
C VAL A 123 -9.94 13.13 -5.48
N TRP A 124 -9.30 13.15 -4.29
CA TRP A 124 -8.06 12.42 -4.03
C TRP A 124 -8.21 10.92 -4.29
N GLY A 125 -9.29 10.30 -3.80
CA GLY A 125 -9.58 8.87 -4.03
C GLY A 125 -9.89 8.55 -5.50
N ALA A 126 -10.60 9.44 -6.21
CA ALA A 126 -10.88 9.27 -7.64
C ALA A 126 -9.59 9.30 -8.48
N VAL A 127 -8.67 10.23 -8.17
CA VAL A 127 -7.35 10.29 -8.84
C VAL A 127 -6.56 8.99 -8.62
N PHE A 128 -6.65 8.38 -7.44
CA PHE A 128 -6.01 7.08 -7.18
C PHE A 128 -6.59 5.96 -8.07
N GLY A 129 -7.92 5.87 -8.18
CA GLY A 129 -8.56 4.90 -9.04
C GLY A 129 -8.16 5.08 -10.52
N ILE A 130 -8.16 6.33 -11.00
CA ILE A 130 -7.73 6.68 -12.35
C ILE A 130 -6.25 6.31 -12.58
N SER A 131 -5.37 6.57 -11.62
CA SER A 131 -3.94 6.26 -11.76
C SER A 131 -3.68 4.75 -11.89
N LEU A 132 -4.41 3.92 -11.14
CA LEU A 132 -4.31 2.47 -11.26
C LEU A 132 -4.80 1.96 -12.63
N ALA A 133 -5.84 2.60 -13.19
CA ALA A 133 -6.40 2.25 -14.49
C ALA A 133 -5.49 2.68 -15.65
N LEU A 134 -4.90 3.88 -15.53
CA LEU A 134 -4.06 4.44 -16.59
C LEU A 134 -2.69 3.77 -16.70
N GLY A 135 -2.12 3.27 -15.60
CA GLY A 135 -0.77 2.73 -15.56
C GLY A 135 -0.51 1.67 -16.64
N PRO A 136 -1.28 0.57 -16.71
CA PRO A 136 -1.06 -0.46 -17.73
C PRO A 136 -1.21 0.03 -19.17
N VAL A 137 -2.14 0.92 -19.44
CA VAL A 137 -2.38 1.43 -20.81
C VAL A 137 -1.28 2.40 -21.23
N VAL A 138 -1.01 3.41 -20.40
CA VAL A 138 0.05 4.39 -20.66
C VAL A 138 1.40 3.68 -20.73
N GLY A 139 1.65 2.74 -19.83
CA GLY A 139 2.84 1.90 -19.85
C GLY A 139 2.97 1.10 -21.12
N GLY A 140 1.88 0.43 -21.53
CA GLY A 140 1.83 -0.33 -22.78
C GLY A 140 2.13 0.53 -24.02
N VAL A 141 1.54 1.74 -24.12
CA VAL A 141 1.85 2.70 -25.18
C VAL A 141 3.32 3.10 -25.16
N LEU A 142 3.83 3.54 -24.01
CA LEU A 142 5.20 4.03 -23.89
C LEU A 142 6.25 2.95 -24.16
N VAL A 143 6.05 1.76 -23.64
CA VAL A 143 6.96 0.61 -23.86
C VAL A 143 6.96 0.18 -25.31
N THR A 144 5.80 0.12 -25.96
CA THR A 144 5.69 -0.35 -27.35
C THR A 144 6.17 0.70 -28.34
N SER A 145 5.92 1.99 -28.10
CA SER A 145 6.21 3.06 -29.07
C SER A 145 7.58 3.71 -28.90
N LEU A 146 8.16 3.69 -27.68
CA LEU A 146 9.43 4.34 -27.38
C LEU A 146 10.42 3.37 -26.74
N SER A 147 10.30 3.13 -25.44
CA SER A 147 11.18 2.26 -24.65
C SER A 147 10.57 2.08 -23.27
N TRP A 148 10.98 1.01 -22.55
CA TRP A 148 10.60 0.86 -21.15
C TRP A 148 11.09 2.06 -20.27
N ARG A 149 12.14 2.76 -20.67
CA ARG A 149 12.64 3.95 -19.97
C ARG A 149 11.62 5.09 -19.96
N ALA A 150 10.75 5.15 -20.96
CA ALA A 150 9.74 6.20 -21.09
C ALA A 150 8.69 6.17 -19.95
N ILE A 151 8.49 5.00 -19.31
CA ILE A 151 7.60 4.92 -18.14
C ILE A 151 8.10 5.77 -16.95
N PHE A 152 9.40 5.98 -16.87
CA PHE A 152 10.02 6.87 -15.88
C PHE A 152 10.06 8.33 -16.35
N TRP A 153 10.27 8.57 -17.65
CA TRP A 153 10.28 9.95 -18.20
C TRP A 153 8.97 10.69 -17.96
N ILE A 154 7.82 10.00 -18.03
CA ILE A 154 6.52 10.63 -17.83
C ILE A 154 6.37 11.25 -16.43
N ASN A 155 7.07 10.70 -15.43
CA ASN A 155 7.04 11.22 -14.06
C ASN A 155 7.80 12.56 -13.93
N ILE A 156 8.74 12.87 -14.83
CA ILE A 156 9.57 14.07 -14.72
C ILE A 156 8.75 15.35 -14.93
N PRO A 157 8.03 15.54 -16.05
CA PRO A 157 7.23 16.75 -16.25
C PRO A 157 6.11 16.88 -15.22
N ILE A 158 5.48 15.76 -14.83
CA ILE A 158 4.42 15.76 -13.80
C ILE A 158 4.99 16.13 -12.43
N GLY A 159 6.17 15.59 -12.09
CA GLY A 159 6.87 15.90 -10.84
C GLY A 159 7.31 17.35 -10.75
N VAL A 160 7.90 17.89 -11.82
CA VAL A 160 8.29 19.31 -11.90
C VAL A 160 7.07 20.22 -11.77
N ALA A 161 5.98 19.93 -12.50
CA ALA A 161 4.74 20.68 -12.36
C ALA A 161 4.18 20.60 -10.92
N ALA A 162 4.22 19.42 -10.29
CA ALA A 162 3.78 19.26 -8.90
C ALA A 162 4.65 20.05 -7.91
N ILE A 163 5.97 20.12 -8.10
CA ILE A 163 6.89 20.92 -7.28
C ILE A 163 6.51 22.41 -7.41
N ILE A 164 6.36 22.93 -8.64
CA ILE A 164 6.01 24.33 -8.90
C ILE A 164 4.65 24.66 -8.27
N LEU A 165 3.63 23.86 -8.53
CA LEU A 165 2.27 24.10 -7.99
C LEU A 165 2.25 24.03 -6.46
N THR A 166 3.00 23.10 -5.86
CA THR A 166 3.12 23.01 -4.41
C THR A 166 3.80 24.26 -3.82
N GLN A 167 4.83 24.76 -4.49
CA GLN A 167 5.52 25.98 -4.06
C GLN A 167 4.61 27.22 -4.11
N LEU A 168 3.77 27.31 -5.14
CA LEU A 168 2.91 28.49 -5.35
C LEU A 168 1.64 28.46 -4.49
N PHE A 169 1.02 27.29 -4.30
CA PHE A 169 -0.35 27.21 -3.78
C PHE A 169 -0.48 26.54 -2.41
N VAL A 170 0.53 25.78 -1.94
CA VAL A 170 0.42 25.06 -0.67
C VAL A 170 1.09 25.87 0.45
N PRO A 171 0.34 26.33 1.47
CA PRO A 171 0.91 27.01 2.62
C PRO A 171 1.72 26.04 3.49
N GLU A 172 2.74 26.55 4.17
CA GLU A 172 3.47 25.74 5.15
C GLU A 172 2.60 25.51 6.40
N SER A 173 2.64 24.27 6.90
CA SER A 173 1.95 23.90 8.12
C SER A 173 2.75 22.86 8.90
N LYS A 174 2.65 22.92 10.23
CA LYS A 174 3.28 21.97 11.16
C LYS A 174 2.27 21.51 12.21
N ALA A 175 2.49 20.35 12.79
CA ALA A 175 1.71 19.93 13.94
C ALA A 175 2.12 20.74 15.20
N ALA A 176 1.15 21.07 16.05
CA ALA A 176 1.41 21.74 17.33
C ALA A 176 2.26 20.85 18.25
N THR A 177 2.00 19.55 18.23
CA THR A 177 2.77 18.52 18.94
C THR A 177 3.23 17.47 17.94
N ALA A 178 4.53 17.47 17.63
CA ALA A 178 5.11 16.48 16.73
C ALA A 178 5.33 15.16 17.48
N ARG A 179 4.96 14.04 16.86
CA ARG A 179 5.30 12.70 17.37
C ARG A 179 6.80 12.50 17.44
N ARG A 180 7.26 11.77 18.44
CA ARG A 180 8.67 11.37 18.52
C ARG A 180 9.00 10.40 17.38
N PHE A 181 10.12 10.64 16.73
CA PHE A 181 10.68 9.72 15.74
C PHE A 181 11.21 8.47 16.45
N ASP A 182 10.82 7.31 15.98
CA ASP A 182 11.28 6.02 16.49
C ASP A 182 12.22 5.32 15.50
N PRO A 183 13.52 5.58 15.55
CA PRO A 183 14.48 4.98 14.63
C PRO A 183 14.64 3.46 14.86
N TRP A 184 14.50 2.98 16.09
CA TRP A 184 14.65 1.56 16.39
C TRP A 184 13.47 0.72 15.88
N GLY A 185 12.23 1.14 16.17
CA GLY A 185 11.05 0.49 15.62
C GLY A 185 11.06 0.52 14.10
N GLN A 186 11.41 1.67 13.51
CA GLN A 186 11.53 1.84 12.06
C GLN A 186 12.57 0.89 11.45
N SER A 187 13.77 0.78 12.06
CA SER A 187 14.82 -0.13 11.59
C SER A 187 14.39 -1.60 11.68
N LEU A 188 13.72 -2.00 12.75
CA LEU A 188 13.22 -3.36 12.93
C LEU A 188 12.15 -3.73 11.88
N VAL A 189 11.27 -2.79 11.53
CA VAL A 189 10.29 -2.98 10.42
C VAL A 189 11.02 -3.19 9.11
N ILE A 190 12.00 -2.34 8.78
CA ILE A 190 12.78 -2.46 7.54
C ILE A 190 13.53 -3.80 7.50
N ILE A 191 14.23 -4.17 8.57
CA ILE A 191 14.98 -5.43 8.65
C ILE A 191 14.03 -6.62 8.48
N THR A 192 12.90 -6.64 9.19
CA THR A 192 11.91 -7.71 9.09
C THR A 192 11.42 -7.90 7.65
N LEU A 193 10.97 -6.82 7.03
CA LEU A 193 10.41 -6.89 5.67
C LEU A 193 11.49 -7.20 4.62
N ALA A 194 12.66 -6.56 4.71
CA ALA A 194 13.74 -6.77 3.74
C ALA A 194 14.28 -8.21 3.77
N THR A 195 14.55 -8.74 4.97
CA THR A 195 15.09 -10.11 5.09
C THR A 195 14.05 -11.18 4.76
N LEU A 196 12.77 -10.97 5.12
CA LEU A 196 11.68 -11.85 4.73
C LEU A 196 11.52 -11.88 3.21
N THR A 197 11.45 -10.71 2.57
CA THR A 197 11.31 -10.57 1.12
C THR A 197 12.50 -11.19 0.39
N TYR A 198 13.73 -10.91 0.86
CA TYR A 198 14.93 -11.52 0.31
C TYR A 198 14.87 -13.05 0.37
N GLY A 199 14.49 -13.61 1.50
CA GLY A 199 14.38 -15.06 1.67
C GLY A 199 13.36 -15.69 0.71
N VAL A 200 12.24 -15.00 0.45
CA VAL A 200 11.21 -15.49 -0.47
C VAL A 200 11.63 -15.36 -1.94
N ILE A 201 12.22 -14.24 -2.34
CA ILE A 201 12.65 -13.99 -3.74
C ILE A 201 13.83 -14.89 -4.13
N GLU A 202 14.83 -14.98 -3.26
CA GLU A 202 16.09 -15.70 -3.56
C GLU A 202 16.04 -17.19 -3.17
N GLY A 203 15.00 -17.62 -2.44
CA GLY A 203 14.84 -19.01 -2.01
C GLY A 203 14.87 -20.03 -3.15
N PRO A 204 14.17 -19.83 -4.27
CA PRO A 204 14.20 -20.76 -5.41
C PRO A 204 15.57 -20.86 -6.09
N SER A 205 16.27 -19.74 -6.26
CA SER A 205 17.56 -19.70 -6.98
C SER A 205 18.73 -20.22 -6.13
N ARG A 206 18.73 -19.92 -4.82
CA ARG A 206 19.80 -20.27 -3.89
C ARG A 206 19.55 -21.56 -3.11
N GLY A 207 18.31 -22.11 -3.19
CA GLY A 207 17.84 -23.25 -2.40
C GLY A 207 17.31 -22.83 -1.03
N TRP A 208 16.10 -23.29 -0.70
CA TRP A 208 15.39 -22.97 0.55
C TRP A 208 16.14 -23.38 1.82
N GLY A 209 16.98 -24.44 1.74
CA GLY A 209 17.82 -24.92 2.84
C GLY A 209 19.20 -24.29 2.89
N SER A 210 19.55 -23.36 2.05
CA SER A 210 20.87 -22.73 2.07
C SER A 210 21.07 -21.91 3.35
N PRO A 211 22.29 -21.89 3.93
CA PRO A 211 22.56 -21.17 5.17
C PRO A 211 22.15 -19.69 5.12
N LEU A 212 22.30 -19.07 3.95
CA LEU A 212 21.92 -17.65 3.76
C LEU A 212 20.40 -17.46 3.85
N ILE A 213 19.61 -18.29 3.16
CA ILE A 213 18.14 -18.19 3.18
C ILE A 213 17.59 -18.48 4.58
N VAL A 214 18.10 -19.53 5.24
CA VAL A 214 17.74 -19.85 6.62
C VAL A 214 18.11 -18.70 7.57
N ALA A 215 19.29 -18.08 7.40
CA ALA A 215 19.70 -16.91 8.16
C ALA A 215 18.76 -15.71 7.92
N MET A 216 18.35 -15.44 6.68
CA MET A 216 17.42 -14.35 6.36
C MET A 216 16.06 -14.54 7.06
N PHE A 217 15.48 -15.74 7.01
CA PHE A 217 14.23 -16.03 7.73
C PHE A 217 14.39 -15.97 9.26
N THR A 218 15.53 -16.41 9.78
CA THR A 218 15.84 -16.32 11.21
C THR A 218 15.96 -14.85 11.66
N VAL A 219 16.64 -14.02 10.90
CA VAL A 219 16.76 -12.58 11.17
C VAL A 219 15.40 -11.90 11.06
N ALA A 220 14.58 -12.25 10.07
CA ALA A 220 13.23 -11.73 9.94
C ALA A 220 12.37 -12.04 11.17
N ALA A 221 12.38 -13.30 11.61
CA ALA A 221 11.65 -13.74 12.80
C ALA A 221 12.17 -13.07 14.08
N ALA A 222 13.49 -12.99 14.26
CA ALA A 222 14.13 -12.33 15.41
C ALA A 222 13.82 -10.83 15.45
N ALA A 223 13.88 -10.13 14.30
CA ALA A 223 13.55 -8.72 14.20
C ALA A 223 12.06 -8.47 14.47
N ALA A 224 11.16 -9.30 13.96
CA ALA A 224 9.72 -9.21 14.23
C ALA A 224 9.41 -9.40 15.72
N VAL A 225 9.99 -10.41 16.37
CA VAL A 225 9.82 -10.66 17.81
C VAL A 225 10.40 -9.50 18.63
N THR A 226 11.55 -8.98 18.23
CA THR A 226 12.18 -7.82 18.90
C THR A 226 11.32 -6.57 18.73
N LEU A 227 10.78 -6.33 17.53
CA LEU A 227 9.84 -5.22 17.27
C LEU A 227 8.66 -5.30 18.24
N VAL A 228 7.98 -6.44 18.32
CA VAL A 228 6.84 -6.63 19.23
C VAL A 228 7.23 -6.37 20.69
N ARG A 229 8.41 -6.85 21.14
CA ARG A 229 8.89 -6.65 22.52
C ARG A 229 9.26 -5.19 22.81
N VAL A 230 9.88 -4.52 21.88
CA VAL A 230 10.29 -3.10 22.02
C VAL A 230 9.05 -2.21 22.04
N GLU A 231 8.15 -2.39 21.05
CA GLU A 231 6.94 -1.57 20.94
C GLU A 231 5.98 -1.80 22.14
N SER A 232 5.91 -3.02 22.69
CA SER A 232 5.07 -3.30 23.85
C SER A 232 5.53 -2.64 25.15
N ARG A 233 6.79 -2.18 25.22
CA ARG A 233 7.38 -1.57 26.43
C ARG A 233 7.53 -0.05 26.34
N ARG A 234 7.25 0.54 25.18
CA ARG A 234 7.39 1.98 24.96
C ARG A 234 6.14 2.75 25.34
N GLU A 235 6.32 3.93 25.94
CA GLU A 235 5.22 4.86 26.24
C GLU A 235 4.60 5.47 24.98
N GLN A 236 5.40 5.73 23.95
CA GLN A 236 4.97 6.25 22.65
C GLN A 236 5.47 5.34 21.52
N PRO A 237 4.83 4.19 21.30
CA PRO A 237 5.25 3.25 20.28
C PRO A 237 4.96 3.77 18.88
N LEU A 238 5.77 3.34 17.88
CA LEU A 238 5.50 3.54 16.46
C LEU A 238 4.21 2.83 16.09
N LEU A 239 4.04 1.60 16.61
CA LEU A 239 2.91 0.72 16.42
C LEU A 239 2.39 0.25 17.79
N ASP A 240 1.26 0.78 18.22
CA ASP A 240 0.65 0.31 19.47
C ASP A 240 0.09 -1.10 19.29
N ILE A 241 0.81 -2.07 19.86
CA ILE A 241 0.46 -3.49 19.75
C ILE A 241 -0.93 -3.80 20.36
N ARG A 242 -1.43 -2.95 21.25
CA ARG A 242 -2.79 -3.08 21.81
C ARG A 242 -3.87 -3.01 20.73
N PHE A 243 -3.61 -2.33 19.59
CA PHE A 243 -4.53 -2.30 18.46
C PHE A 243 -4.86 -3.70 17.94
N PHE A 244 -3.90 -4.60 17.94
CA PHE A 244 -4.09 -5.99 17.47
C PHE A 244 -4.96 -6.85 18.41
N ARG A 245 -5.27 -6.38 19.60
CA ARG A 245 -6.30 -7.00 20.46
C ARG A 245 -7.73 -6.71 19.97
N SER A 246 -7.89 -5.71 19.11
CA SER A 246 -9.16 -5.48 18.40
C SER A 246 -9.25 -6.42 17.20
N VAL A 247 -10.18 -7.36 17.23
CA VAL A 247 -10.43 -8.30 16.14
C VAL A 247 -10.76 -7.59 14.82
N PRO A 248 -11.57 -6.50 14.79
CA PRO A 248 -11.78 -5.72 13.58
C PRO A 248 -10.50 -5.14 13.00
N PHE A 249 -9.63 -4.56 13.84
CA PHE A 249 -8.37 -3.98 13.38
C PHE A 249 -7.41 -5.04 12.83
N SER A 250 -7.21 -6.14 13.56
CA SER A 250 -6.35 -7.25 13.11
C SER A 250 -6.89 -7.89 11.83
N GLY A 251 -8.20 -8.07 11.76
CA GLY A 251 -8.88 -8.55 10.56
C GLY A 251 -8.68 -7.62 9.36
N ALA A 252 -8.87 -6.31 9.54
CA ALA A 252 -8.65 -5.33 8.48
C ALA A 252 -7.20 -5.32 7.99
N SER A 253 -6.22 -5.40 8.91
CA SER A 253 -4.79 -5.47 8.57
C SER A 253 -4.46 -6.75 7.80
N GLY A 254 -4.96 -7.91 8.25
CA GLY A 254 -4.80 -9.18 7.56
C GLY A 254 -5.45 -9.18 6.17
N ILE A 255 -6.67 -8.67 6.05
CA ILE A 255 -7.38 -8.52 4.76
C ILE A 255 -6.59 -7.59 3.84
N ALA A 256 -6.01 -6.50 4.37
CA ALA A 256 -5.19 -5.59 3.58
C ALA A 256 -3.94 -6.29 3.00
N VAL A 257 -3.23 -7.09 3.80
CA VAL A 257 -2.10 -7.89 3.32
C VAL A 257 -2.55 -8.85 2.22
N LEU A 258 -3.59 -9.63 2.45
CA LEU A 258 -4.05 -10.65 1.50
C LEU A 258 -4.58 -10.04 0.19
N ALA A 259 -5.45 -9.03 0.28
CA ALA A 259 -6.08 -8.43 -0.90
C ALA A 259 -5.07 -7.69 -1.80
N PHE A 260 -4.12 -6.98 -1.20
CA PHE A 260 -3.08 -6.30 -1.98
C PHE A 260 -1.99 -7.26 -2.45
N GLY A 261 -1.75 -8.36 -1.73
CA GLY A 261 -0.94 -9.48 -2.20
C GLY A 261 -1.55 -10.11 -3.45
N VAL A 262 -2.86 -10.35 -3.44
CA VAL A 262 -3.60 -10.83 -4.62
C VAL A 262 -3.45 -9.86 -5.79
N LEU A 263 -3.68 -8.57 -5.58
CA LEU A 263 -3.61 -7.58 -6.66
C LEU A 263 -2.21 -7.50 -7.28
N SER A 264 -1.18 -7.39 -6.45
CA SER A 264 0.20 -7.24 -6.94
C SER A 264 0.75 -8.53 -7.53
N GLY A 265 0.46 -9.67 -6.92
CA GLY A 265 0.79 -11.00 -7.48
C GLY A 265 0.08 -11.25 -8.81
N PHE A 266 -1.20 -10.85 -8.92
CA PHE A 266 -1.92 -10.90 -10.20
C PHE A 266 -1.25 -10.02 -11.25
N LEU A 267 -0.97 -8.75 -10.97
CA LEU A 267 -0.37 -7.83 -11.94
C LEU A 267 0.99 -8.33 -12.44
N PHE A 268 1.83 -8.82 -11.54
CA PHE A 268 3.14 -9.37 -11.86
C PHE A 268 3.02 -10.62 -12.75
N LEU A 269 2.30 -11.62 -12.29
CA LEU A 269 2.19 -12.91 -12.97
C LEU A 269 1.42 -12.80 -14.28
N ASN A 270 0.35 -12.01 -14.31
CA ASN A 270 -0.45 -11.79 -15.51
C ASN A 270 0.35 -11.11 -16.63
N THR A 271 1.22 -10.16 -16.27
CA THR A 271 2.10 -9.51 -17.23
C THR A 271 3.06 -10.51 -17.89
N LEU A 272 3.70 -11.36 -17.08
CA LEU A 272 4.57 -12.42 -17.58
C LEU A 272 3.80 -13.39 -18.46
N TYR A 273 2.62 -13.86 -18.03
CA TYR A 273 1.78 -14.76 -18.82
C TYR A 273 1.38 -14.16 -20.16
N LEU A 274 0.93 -12.91 -20.20
CA LEU A 274 0.48 -12.28 -21.44
C LEU A 274 1.62 -11.97 -22.40
N GLN A 275 2.76 -11.46 -21.89
CA GLN A 275 3.85 -11.02 -22.75
C GLN A 275 4.85 -12.14 -23.05
N GLU A 276 5.34 -12.87 -22.04
CA GLU A 276 6.30 -13.94 -22.23
C GLU A 276 5.63 -15.26 -22.69
N GLY A 277 4.51 -15.65 -22.04
CA GLY A 277 3.80 -16.88 -22.35
C GLY A 277 2.98 -16.79 -23.64
N ARG A 278 2.25 -15.67 -23.84
CA ARG A 278 1.34 -15.50 -25.01
C ARG A 278 1.96 -14.67 -26.14
N GLY A 279 3.13 -14.06 -25.95
CA GLY A 279 3.77 -13.20 -26.93
C GLY A 279 3.03 -11.91 -27.26
N PHE A 280 2.10 -11.44 -26.39
CA PHE A 280 1.40 -10.18 -26.64
C PHE A 280 2.33 -8.99 -26.41
N SER A 281 2.14 -7.93 -27.21
CA SER A 281 2.84 -6.67 -26.96
C SER A 281 2.44 -6.06 -25.61
N ALA A 282 3.28 -5.23 -25.05
CA ALA A 282 3.02 -4.51 -23.80
C ALA A 282 1.70 -3.70 -23.86
N LEU A 283 1.42 -3.09 -25.02
CA LEU A 283 0.14 -2.38 -25.25
C LEU A 283 -1.06 -3.32 -25.21
N HIS A 284 -0.97 -4.46 -25.90
CA HIS A 284 -2.07 -5.42 -25.90
C HIS A 284 -2.33 -5.99 -24.51
N ALA A 285 -1.28 -6.36 -23.78
CA ALA A 285 -1.39 -6.81 -22.40
C ALA A 285 -2.00 -5.74 -21.48
N GLY A 286 -1.59 -4.47 -21.64
CA GLY A 286 -2.16 -3.33 -20.89
C GLY A 286 -3.65 -3.12 -21.19
N LEU A 287 -4.06 -3.17 -22.46
CA LEU A 287 -5.46 -3.03 -22.87
C LEU A 287 -6.35 -4.14 -22.31
N LEU A 288 -5.85 -5.37 -22.24
CA LEU A 288 -6.60 -6.49 -21.66
C LEU A 288 -6.90 -6.31 -20.17
N THR A 289 -6.13 -5.52 -19.45
CA THR A 289 -6.40 -5.22 -18.02
C THR A 289 -7.39 -4.07 -17.79
N LEU A 290 -7.77 -3.32 -18.85
CA LEU A 290 -8.73 -2.22 -18.73
C LEU A 290 -10.08 -2.59 -18.11
N PRO A 291 -10.72 -3.74 -18.47
CA PRO A 291 -11.98 -4.12 -17.85
C PRO A 291 -11.86 -4.29 -16.34
N MET A 292 -10.74 -4.83 -15.85
CA MET A 292 -10.46 -4.92 -14.41
C MET A 292 -10.42 -3.52 -13.77
N ALA A 293 -9.67 -2.61 -14.36
CA ALA A 293 -9.53 -1.24 -13.87
C ALA A 293 -10.88 -0.48 -13.89
N ALA A 294 -11.68 -0.67 -14.95
CA ALA A 294 -13.02 -0.09 -15.05
C ALA A 294 -13.94 -0.60 -13.92
N MET A 295 -13.88 -1.90 -13.60
CA MET A 295 -14.66 -2.47 -12.52
C MET A 295 -14.17 -1.96 -11.13
N ILE A 296 -12.88 -1.78 -10.94
CA ILE A 296 -12.36 -1.14 -9.70
C ILE A 296 -12.97 0.25 -9.52
N CYS A 297 -12.94 1.08 -10.57
CA CYS A 297 -13.50 2.43 -10.53
C CYS A 297 -15.01 2.44 -10.29
N LEU A 298 -15.74 1.51 -10.90
CA LEU A 298 -17.19 1.42 -10.77
C LEU A 298 -17.62 0.92 -9.38
N PHE A 299 -16.93 -0.09 -8.85
CA PHE A 299 -17.33 -0.74 -7.60
C PHE A 299 -16.75 -0.09 -6.33
N ALA A 300 -15.73 0.76 -6.43
CA ALA A 300 -15.22 1.48 -5.26
C ALA A 300 -16.27 2.43 -4.61
N PRO A 301 -17.04 3.25 -5.36
CA PRO A 301 -18.15 4.03 -4.78
C PRO A 301 -19.29 3.14 -4.26
N VAL A 302 -19.57 2.02 -4.94
CA VAL A 302 -20.59 1.04 -4.48
C VAL A 302 -20.18 0.46 -3.13
N SER A 303 -18.90 0.09 -2.99
CA SER A 303 -18.33 -0.39 -1.73
C SER A 303 -18.52 0.63 -0.59
N GLY A 304 -18.20 1.90 -0.83
CA GLY A 304 -18.40 2.97 0.15
C GLY A 304 -19.87 3.12 0.60
N ARG A 305 -20.80 3.06 -0.37
CA ARG A 305 -22.26 3.08 -0.06
C ARG A 305 -22.70 1.86 0.74
N LEU A 306 -22.21 0.66 0.38
CA LEU A 306 -22.52 -0.58 1.10
C LEU A 306 -22.01 -0.53 2.54
N VAL A 307 -20.78 -0.04 2.75
CA VAL A 307 -20.22 0.15 4.11
C VAL A 307 -21.11 1.09 4.93
N GLY A 308 -21.53 2.21 4.35
CA GLY A 308 -22.38 3.19 5.05
C GLY A 308 -23.80 2.69 5.37
N THR A 309 -24.37 1.79 4.56
CA THR A 309 -25.76 1.34 4.71
C THR A 309 -25.89 -0.03 5.37
N LYS A 310 -25.04 -0.99 4.99
CA LYS A 310 -25.11 -2.40 5.43
C LYS A 310 -23.89 -2.84 6.27
N GLY A 311 -22.94 -1.92 6.48
CA GLY A 311 -21.71 -2.20 7.20
C GLY A 311 -20.65 -2.91 6.33
N PRO A 312 -19.43 -3.14 6.88
CA PRO A 312 -18.28 -3.63 6.13
C PRO A 312 -18.33 -5.13 5.78
N ARG A 313 -19.18 -5.92 6.44
CA ARG A 313 -19.23 -7.39 6.27
C ARG A 313 -19.54 -7.79 4.84
N LEU A 314 -20.63 -7.25 4.29
CA LEU A 314 -21.12 -7.65 2.97
C LEU A 314 -20.10 -7.40 1.87
N PRO A 315 -19.51 -6.19 1.71
CA PRO A 315 -18.52 -5.95 0.67
C PRO A 315 -17.23 -6.75 0.87
N LEU A 316 -16.78 -7.04 2.11
CA LEU A 316 -15.60 -7.88 2.36
C LEU A 316 -15.81 -9.33 1.93
N VAL A 317 -16.95 -9.92 2.30
CA VAL A 317 -17.28 -11.30 1.92
C VAL A 317 -17.43 -11.42 0.40
N LEU A 318 -18.15 -10.49 -0.23
CA LEU A 318 -18.31 -10.48 -1.69
C LEU A 318 -16.97 -10.29 -2.39
N ALA A 319 -16.08 -9.42 -1.90
CA ALA A 319 -14.74 -9.23 -2.45
C ALA A 319 -13.93 -10.52 -2.39
N GLY A 320 -13.92 -11.19 -1.23
CA GLY A 320 -13.20 -12.45 -1.09
C GLY A 320 -13.74 -13.56 -2.01
N LEU A 321 -15.07 -13.72 -2.09
CA LEU A 321 -15.70 -14.71 -2.97
C LEU A 321 -15.44 -14.40 -4.46
N ALA A 322 -15.55 -13.14 -4.87
CA ALA A 322 -15.23 -12.73 -6.24
C ALA A 322 -13.75 -12.99 -6.58
N THR A 323 -12.83 -12.78 -5.62
CA THR A 323 -11.42 -13.15 -5.77
C THR A 323 -11.26 -14.65 -6.00
N VAL A 324 -11.93 -15.49 -5.20
CA VAL A 324 -11.91 -16.96 -5.37
C VAL A 324 -12.40 -17.35 -6.76
N VAL A 325 -13.55 -16.84 -7.18
CA VAL A 325 -14.12 -17.15 -8.50
C VAL A 325 -13.16 -16.77 -9.62
N SER A 326 -12.67 -15.53 -9.63
CA SER A 326 -11.76 -15.05 -10.65
C SER A 326 -10.49 -15.88 -10.75
N LEU A 327 -9.82 -16.10 -9.61
CA LEU A 327 -8.52 -16.77 -9.61
C LEU A 327 -8.64 -18.28 -9.81
N THR A 328 -9.76 -18.90 -9.44
CA THR A 328 -10.05 -20.29 -9.81
C THR A 328 -10.21 -20.45 -11.32
N LEU A 329 -10.79 -19.49 -12.01
CA LEU A 329 -10.80 -19.50 -13.48
C LEU A 329 -9.37 -19.48 -14.02
N LEU A 330 -8.48 -18.66 -13.44
CA LEU A 330 -7.09 -18.57 -13.89
C LEU A 330 -6.24 -19.82 -13.58
N THR A 331 -6.66 -20.69 -12.67
CA THR A 331 -5.95 -21.99 -12.46
C THR A 331 -6.10 -22.95 -13.65
N ARG A 332 -6.90 -22.62 -14.65
CA ARG A 332 -7.15 -23.48 -15.83
C ARG A 332 -6.67 -22.84 -17.13
N ILE A 333 -5.90 -21.76 -17.06
CA ILE A 333 -5.41 -21.10 -18.27
C ILE A 333 -4.33 -21.94 -18.96
N THR A 334 -4.31 -21.79 -20.27
CA THR A 334 -3.31 -22.37 -21.18
C THR A 334 -2.85 -21.30 -22.16
N ASP A 335 -1.84 -21.58 -22.96
CA ASP A 335 -1.38 -20.65 -23.99
C ASP A 335 -2.46 -20.38 -25.07
N ALA A 336 -3.44 -21.27 -25.20
CA ALA A 336 -4.57 -21.15 -26.14
C ALA A 336 -5.85 -20.59 -25.52
N THR A 337 -5.84 -20.17 -24.25
CA THR A 337 -7.03 -19.65 -23.56
C THR A 337 -7.62 -18.46 -24.31
N SER A 338 -8.93 -18.48 -24.56
CA SER A 338 -9.61 -17.41 -25.29
C SER A 338 -9.60 -16.08 -24.53
N ILE A 339 -9.49 -14.97 -25.27
CA ILE A 339 -9.49 -13.62 -24.67
C ILE A 339 -10.76 -13.35 -23.85
N PRO A 340 -12.00 -13.70 -24.32
CA PRO A 340 -13.21 -13.50 -23.53
C PRO A 340 -13.17 -14.19 -22.17
N TYR A 341 -12.55 -15.37 -22.06
CA TYR A 341 -12.38 -16.07 -20.78
C TYR A 341 -11.50 -15.29 -19.81
N LEU A 342 -10.37 -14.76 -20.29
CA LEU A 342 -9.48 -13.92 -19.49
C LEU A 342 -10.19 -12.64 -19.03
N LEU A 343 -10.91 -11.98 -19.95
CA LEU A 343 -11.65 -10.75 -19.63
C LEU A 343 -12.74 -11.00 -18.57
N ALA A 344 -13.46 -12.13 -18.66
CA ALA A 344 -14.44 -12.50 -17.63
C ALA A 344 -13.79 -12.62 -16.24
N SER A 345 -12.63 -13.28 -16.16
CA SER A 345 -11.86 -13.36 -14.91
C SER A 345 -11.42 -11.98 -14.42
N TYR A 346 -10.90 -11.12 -15.30
CA TYR A 346 -10.43 -9.78 -14.93
C TYR A 346 -11.57 -8.86 -14.47
N VAL A 347 -12.74 -8.95 -15.09
CA VAL A 347 -13.95 -8.23 -14.64
C VAL A 347 -14.30 -8.64 -13.22
N VAL A 348 -14.34 -9.93 -12.92
CA VAL A 348 -14.67 -10.43 -11.57
C VAL A 348 -13.60 -10.01 -10.54
N LEU A 349 -12.31 -10.05 -10.91
CA LEU A 349 -11.24 -9.57 -10.04
C LEU A 349 -11.34 -8.07 -9.79
N GLY A 350 -11.68 -7.29 -10.82
CA GLY A 350 -11.89 -5.85 -10.70
C GLY A 350 -13.03 -5.50 -9.73
N ILE A 351 -14.13 -6.26 -9.76
CA ILE A 351 -15.22 -6.14 -8.78
C ILE A 351 -14.68 -6.40 -7.36
N ALA A 352 -13.91 -7.47 -7.18
CA ALA A 352 -13.31 -7.81 -5.88
C ALA A 352 -12.42 -6.69 -5.35
N CYS A 353 -11.49 -6.19 -6.16
CA CYS A 353 -10.58 -5.11 -5.80
C CYS A 353 -11.31 -3.78 -5.52
N GLY A 354 -12.38 -3.49 -6.28
CA GLY A 354 -13.22 -2.31 -6.04
C GLY A 354 -13.97 -2.37 -4.71
N LEU A 355 -14.42 -3.57 -4.31
CA LEU A 355 -15.20 -3.75 -3.08
C LEU A 355 -14.36 -3.74 -1.80
N VAL A 356 -13.06 -4.02 -1.85
CA VAL A 356 -12.25 -4.32 -0.64
C VAL A 356 -11.72 -3.09 0.08
N ASN A 357 -11.42 -1.99 -0.60
CA ASN A 357 -10.69 -0.85 -0.04
C ASN A 357 -11.47 -0.06 1.03
N ALA A 358 -12.71 0.30 0.75
CA ALA A 358 -13.53 1.09 1.68
C ALA A 358 -13.79 0.35 3.00
N PRO A 359 -14.17 -0.94 3.01
CA PRO A 359 -14.36 -1.66 4.26
C PRO A 359 -13.06 -1.90 5.03
N ILE A 360 -11.89 -2.10 4.38
CA ILE A 360 -10.60 -2.17 5.08
C ILE A 360 -10.38 -0.88 5.87
N ALA A 361 -10.47 0.28 5.21
CA ALA A 361 -10.25 1.56 5.86
C ALA A 361 -11.24 1.82 7.01
N ASN A 362 -12.52 1.50 6.80
CA ASN A 362 -13.55 1.65 7.83
C ASN A 362 -13.30 0.73 9.02
N THR A 363 -12.99 -0.54 8.78
CA THR A 363 -12.82 -1.54 9.84
C THR A 363 -11.52 -1.30 10.63
N ALA A 364 -10.47 -0.83 9.99
CA ALA A 364 -9.19 -0.50 10.64
C ALA A 364 -9.33 0.62 11.67
N VAL A 365 -10.17 1.63 11.42
CA VAL A 365 -10.39 2.74 12.37
C VAL A 365 -11.56 2.48 13.31
N SER A 366 -12.32 1.41 13.09
CA SER A 366 -13.50 1.08 13.91
C SER A 366 -13.12 0.80 15.36
N GLY A 367 -13.71 1.57 16.28
CA GLY A 367 -13.44 1.45 17.71
C GLY A 367 -12.10 2.07 18.16
N MET A 368 -11.40 2.81 17.30
CA MET A 368 -10.21 3.57 17.70
C MET A 368 -10.59 4.97 18.18
N PRO A 369 -9.92 5.51 19.21
CA PRO A 369 -10.07 6.92 19.58
C PRO A 369 -9.70 7.84 18.40
N ASN A 370 -10.35 8.99 18.27
CA ASN A 370 -10.08 9.94 17.18
C ASN A 370 -8.62 10.39 17.12
N SER A 371 -7.95 10.49 18.26
CA SER A 371 -6.51 10.80 18.38
C SER A 371 -5.61 9.73 17.76
N GLN A 372 -6.07 8.49 17.65
CA GLN A 372 -5.32 7.32 17.17
C GLN A 372 -5.77 6.82 15.80
N ALA A 373 -6.86 7.35 15.25
CA ALA A 373 -7.39 6.93 13.96
C ALA A 373 -6.37 7.07 12.81
N GLY A 374 -5.52 8.11 12.86
CA GLY A 374 -4.45 8.32 11.88
C GLY A 374 -3.38 7.22 11.92
N VAL A 375 -3.02 6.75 13.13
CA VAL A 375 -2.06 5.64 13.30
C VAL A 375 -2.65 4.35 12.75
N ALA A 376 -3.91 4.05 13.11
CA ALA A 376 -4.60 2.87 12.63
C ALA A 376 -4.67 2.85 11.08
N ALA A 377 -4.97 4.00 10.46
CA ALA A 377 -4.97 4.14 9.00
C ALA A 377 -3.58 3.95 8.38
N SER A 378 -2.52 4.43 9.06
CA SER A 378 -1.12 4.24 8.61
C SER A 378 -0.72 2.76 8.67
N VAL A 379 -1.11 2.04 9.72
CA VAL A 379 -0.87 0.59 9.82
C VAL A 379 -1.58 -0.17 8.72
N ALA A 380 -2.85 0.16 8.44
CA ALA A 380 -3.57 -0.45 7.32
C ALA A 380 -2.90 -0.14 5.97
N SER A 381 -2.31 1.03 5.80
CA SER A 381 -1.53 1.38 4.60
C SER A 381 -0.22 0.61 4.52
N ALA A 382 0.52 0.45 5.62
CA ALA A 382 1.71 -0.40 5.68
C ALA A 382 1.37 -1.86 5.41
N SER A 383 0.24 -2.38 5.93
CA SER A 383 -0.25 -3.73 5.66
C SER A 383 -0.53 -3.95 4.17
N ARG A 384 -1.10 -2.95 3.47
CA ARG A 384 -1.28 -3.02 2.00
C ARG A 384 0.06 -3.18 1.29
N GLN A 385 1.06 -2.39 1.65
CA GLN A 385 2.38 -2.45 0.99
C GLN A 385 3.10 -3.76 1.30
N THR A 386 3.03 -4.23 2.55
CA THR A 386 3.55 -5.56 2.93
C THR A 386 2.90 -6.66 2.09
N GLY A 387 1.58 -6.59 1.92
CA GLY A 387 0.85 -7.51 1.06
C GLY A 387 1.33 -7.47 -0.38
N SER A 388 1.50 -6.27 -0.94
CA SER A 388 1.98 -6.10 -2.32
C SER A 388 3.34 -6.74 -2.55
N VAL A 389 4.31 -6.53 -1.64
CA VAL A 389 5.63 -7.17 -1.67
C VAL A 389 5.50 -8.69 -1.62
N LEU A 390 4.77 -9.21 -0.63
CA LEU A 390 4.62 -10.67 -0.48
C LEU A 390 3.91 -11.31 -1.68
N GLY A 391 2.96 -10.60 -2.28
CA GLY A 391 2.25 -11.08 -3.46
C GLY A 391 3.16 -11.30 -4.66
N VAL A 392 4.02 -10.32 -4.99
CA VAL A 392 5.01 -10.43 -6.07
C VAL A 392 6.06 -11.49 -5.74
N ALA A 393 6.63 -11.43 -4.52
CA ALA A 393 7.66 -12.38 -4.09
C ALA A 393 7.18 -13.84 -4.15
N ILE A 394 5.98 -14.14 -3.60
CA ILE A 394 5.43 -15.51 -3.57
C ILE A 394 5.08 -15.98 -4.98
N THR A 395 4.37 -15.17 -5.78
CA THR A 395 3.96 -15.59 -7.12
C THR A 395 5.16 -15.80 -8.05
N GLY A 396 6.16 -14.93 -7.98
CA GLY A 396 7.38 -15.09 -8.75
C GLY A 396 8.20 -16.31 -8.30
N SER A 397 8.27 -16.58 -6.99
CA SER A 397 8.96 -17.78 -6.47
C SER A 397 8.32 -19.08 -6.96
N ILE A 398 6.99 -19.11 -7.10
CA ILE A 398 6.27 -20.32 -7.58
C ILE A 398 6.57 -20.58 -9.06
N VAL A 399 6.70 -19.54 -9.87
CA VAL A 399 6.98 -19.67 -11.31
C VAL A 399 8.48 -19.62 -11.63
N ALA A 400 9.33 -19.55 -10.61
CA ALA A 400 10.78 -19.53 -10.79
C ALA A 400 11.26 -20.78 -11.53
N GLY A 401 12.07 -20.57 -12.57
CA GLY A 401 12.57 -21.66 -13.40
C GLY A 401 11.61 -22.16 -14.49
N ALA A 402 10.39 -21.62 -14.58
CA ALA A 402 9.51 -21.93 -15.70
C ALA A 402 10.02 -21.30 -16.99
N SER A 403 10.02 -22.10 -18.07
CA SER A 403 10.24 -21.57 -19.41
C SER A 403 9.01 -20.78 -19.89
N ALA A 404 9.18 -19.93 -20.91
CA ALA A 404 8.06 -19.19 -21.50
C ALA A 404 6.89 -20.12 -21.92
N ALA A 405 7.18 -21.24 -22.56
CA ALA A 405 6.19 -22.23 -22.97
C ALA A 405 5.55 -23.01 -21.79
N GLY A 406 6.20 -23.07 -20.63
CA GLY A 406 5.69 -23.73 -19.43
C GLY A 406 5.04 -22.78 -18.43
N LEU A 407 5.04 -21.47 -18.71
CA LEU A 407 4.62 -20.45 -17.76
C LEU A 407 3.12 -20.55 -17.41
N ALA A 408 2.27 -20.88 -18.38
CA ALA A 408 0.85 -21.06 -18.13
C ALA A 408 0.61 -22.17 -17.08
N SER A 409 1.20 -23.34 -17.26
CA SER A 409 1.03 -24.48 -16.34
C SER A 409 1.70 -24.22 -14.98
N ALA A 410 2.90 -23.65 -14.93
CA ALA A 410 3.58 -23.27 -13.69
C ALA A 410 2.76 -22.24 -12.89
N SER A 411 2.04 -21.35 -13.56
CA SER A 411 1.23 -20.31 -12.91
C SER A 411 -0.02 -20.86 -12.19
N HIS A 412 -0.48 -22.09 -12.49
CA HIS A 412 -1.67 -22.65 -11.87
C HIS A 412 -1.56 -22.71 -10.34
N ALA A 413 -0.41 -23.12 -9.82
CA ALA A 413 -0.16 -23.16 -8.37
C ALA A 413 -0.20 -21.74 -7.74
N ALA A 414 0.36 -20.74 -8.43
CA ALA A 414 0.32 -19.36 -7.95
C ALA A 414 -1.12 -18.81 -7.93
N TRP A 415 -1.91 -19.06 -8.99
CA TRP A 415 -3.33 -18.69 -9.01
C TRP A 415 -4.13 -19.37 -7.90
N ALA A 416 -3.84 -20.65 -7.61
CA ALA A 416 -4.49 -21.38 -6.51
C ALA A 416 -4.14 -20.77 -5.13
N VAL A 417 -2.88 -20.40 -4.90
CA VAL A 417 -2.46 -19.71 -3.67
C VAL A 417 -3.19 -18.36 -3.53
N LEU A 418 -3.25 -17.58 -4.60
CA LEU A 418 -3.97 -16.30 -4.57
C LEU A 418 -5.50 -16.51 -4.38
N ALA A 419 -6.08 -17.57 -4.95
CA ALA A 419 -7.49 -17.92 -4.70
C ALA A 419 -7.72 -18.29 -3.23
N ALA A 420 -6.81 -19.02 -2.61
CA ALA A 420 -6.85 -19.33 -1.17
C ALA A 420 -6.76 -18.04 -0.31
N CYS A 421 -5.96 -17.04 -0.73
CA CYS A 421 -5.97 -15.72 -0.11
C CYS A 421 -7.37 -15.05 -0.22
N GLY A 422 -8.06 -15.19 -1.35
CA GLY A 422 -9.44 -14.73 -1.52
C GLY A 422 -10.41 -15.36 -0.52
N LEU A 423 -10.30 -16.68 -0.31
CA LEU A 423 -11.09 -17.38 0.69
C LEU A 423 -10.80 -16.87 2.11
N ALA A 424 -9.52 -16.66 2.43
CA ALA A 424 -9.10 -16.09 3.70
C ALA A 424 -9.63 -14.65 3.90
N VAL A 425 -9.68 -13.83 2.83
CA VAL A 425 -10.31 -12.50 2.86
C VAL A 425 -11.80 -12.60 3.21
N ALA A 426 -12.54 -13.52 2.59
CA ALA A 426 -13.95 -13.73 2.90
C ALA A 426 -14.17 -14.19 4.35
N ALA A 427 -13.37 -15.16 4.81
CA ALA A 427 -13.44 -15.68 6.17
C ALA A 427 -13.10 -14.62 7.22
N LEU A 428 -12.01 -13.88 7.04
CA LEU A 428 -11.62 -12.77 7.92
C LEU A 428 -12.66 -11.63 7.88
N GLY A 429 -13.18 -11.31 6.69
CA GLY A 429 -14.23 -10.30 6.52
C GLY A 429 -15.50 -10.66 7.30
N TYR A 430 -15.89 -11.94 7.28
CA TYR A 430 -16.98 -12.42 8.12
C TYR A 430 -16.64 -12.38 9.61
N ALA A 431 -15.52 -12.96 10.01
CA ALA A 431 -15.13 -13.11 11.41
C ALA A 431 -14.90 -11.77 12.11
N SER A 432 -14.20 -10.83 11.47
CA SER A 432 -13.83 -9.53 12.04
C SER A 432 -15.00 -8.55 12.21
N THR A 433 -16.14 -8.84 11.58
CA THR A 433 -17.33 -7.97 11.59
C THR A 433 -18.48 -8.54 12.43
N THR A 434 -18.28 -9.60 13.21
CA THR A 434 -19.28 -10.17 14.11
C THR A 434 -19.53 -9.26 15.32
N ARG A 435 -20.67 -9.39 15.97
CA ARG A 435 -20.98 -8.64 17.22
C ARG A 435 -19.93 -8.88 18.31
N ARG A 436 -19.41 -10.12 18.41
CA ARG A 436 -18.31 -10.46 19.35
C ARG A 436 -17.03 -9.74 19.01
N ALA A 437 -16.68 -9.66 17.74
CA ALA A 437 -15.51 -8.93 17.26
C ALA A 437 -15.61 -7.44 17.58
N LEU A 438 -16.76 -6.80 17.33
CA LEU A 438 -17.02 -5.38 17.65
C LEU A 438 -16.88 -5.11 19.16
N GLY A 439 -17.28 -6.05 20.03
CA GLY A 439 -17.08 -5.95 21.47
C GLY A 439 -15.58 -5.90 21.87
N THR A 440 -14.68 -6.52 21.09
CA THR A 440 -13.23 -6.40 21.33
C THR A 440 -12.70 -5.00 21.01
N ALA A 441 -13.23 -4.35 19.96
CA ALA A 441 -12.87 -2.99 19.60
C ALA A 441 -13.27 -1.98 20.68
N GLN A 442 -14.46 -2.16 21.27
CA GLN A 442 -14.92 -1.30 22.40
C GLN A 442 -14.02 -1.45 23.63
N ARG A 443 -13.59 -2.68 23.96
CA ARG A 443 -12.65 -2.93 25.05
C ARG A 443 -11.29 -2.27 24.82
N VAL A 444 -10.76 -2.36 23.60
CA VAL A 444 -9.48 -1.72 23.24
C VAL A 444 -9.61 -0.20 23.33
N ARG A 445 -10.73 0.37 22.89
CA ARG A 445 -11.01 1.80 23.03
C ARG A 445 -10.96 2.24 24.50
N GLY A 446 -11.63 1.54 25.42
CA GLY A 446 -11.56 1.83 26.85
C GLY A 446 -10.12 1.82 27.37
N MET A 447 -9.31 0.80 27.01
CA MET A 447 -7.90 0.72 27.41
C MET A 447 -7.03 1.86 26.85
N LEU A 448 -7.39 2.45 25.71
CA LEU A 448 -6.66 3.54 25.08
C LEU A 448 -7.12 4.91 25.62
N ASP A 449 -8.38 5.06 26.00
CA ASP A 449 -8.94 6.28 26.58
C ASP A 449 -8.49 6.45 28.06
N GLU A 450 -8.27 5.34 28.80
CA GLU A 450 -7.79 5.33 30.18
C GLU A 450 -6.27 5.54 30.29
N ALA A 451 -5.50 5.37 29.21
CA ALA A 451 -4.07 5.66 29.22
C ALA A 451 -3.86 7.17 29.37
N PRO A 452 -3.05 7.64 30.35
CA PRO A 452 -2.81 9.08 30.54
C PRO A 452 -2.27 9.65 29.23
N GLY A 453 -3.05 10.55 28.64
CA GLY A 453 -2.61 11.35 27.48
C GLY A 453 -1.33 12.11 27.87
N PRO A 454 -0.49 12.52 26.90
CA PRO A 454 0.66 13.36 27.21
C PRO A 454 0.17 14.54 28.04
N ALA A 455 0.68 14.67 29.26
CA ALA A 455 0.31 15.74 30.18
C ALA A 455 0.44 17.07 29.43
N GLY A 456 -0.70 17.65 29.06
CA GLY A 456 -0.74 19.04 28.63
C GLY A 456 -0.14 19.89 29.77
N PRO A 457 0.52 21.01 29.46
CA PRO A 457 1.04 21.87 30.52
C PRO A 457 -0.10 22.18 31.49
N ALA A 458 0.10 21.83 32.76
CA ALA A 458 -0.81 22.15 33.84
C ALA A 458 -1.08 23.65 33.77
N ILE A 459 -2.29 24.03 33.40
CA ILE A 459 -2.73 25.40 33.58
C ILE A 459 -2.86 25.55 35.08
N ALA A 460 -1.79 26.12 35.68
CA ALA A 460 -1.79 26.52 37.08
C ALA A 460 -2.99 27.46 37.25
N GLY A 461 -4.03 26.95 37.86
CA GLY A 461 -5.20 27.71 38.25
C GLY A 461 -4.76 28.81 39.20
N ARG A 462 -4.65 30.04 38.72
CA ARG A 462 -4.77 31.23 39.55
C ARG A 462 -6.24 31.37 39.89
N GLU A 463 -6.69 30.72 40.96
CA GLU A 463 -7.85 31.15 41.68
C GLU A 463 -7.55 32.51 42.31
N GLY A 464 -7.94 33.56 41.57
CA GLY A 464 -8.02 34.91 42.15
C GLY A 464 -9.16 34.93 43.19
N ARG A 465 -8.80 35.00 44.43
CA ARG A 465 -9.74 35.41 45.52
C ARG A 465 -10.35 36.75 45.11
N VAL A 466 -11.63 36.75 44.79
CA VAL A 466 -12.45 37.96 44.80
C VAL A 466 -12.79 38.24 46.26
N HIS A 467 -12.25 39.28 46.82
CA HIS A 467 -12.69 39.86 48.09
C HIS A 467 -14.08 40.45 47.89
N ASP A 468 -15.02 39.91 48.64
CA ASP A 468 -16.25 40.61 48.99
C ASP A 468 -15.90 41.78 49.91
N GLU A 469 -15.96 42.99 49.41
CA GLU A 469 -16.15 44.19 50.28
C GLU A 469 -17.58 44.70 50.06
N ALA A 470 -18.38 44.49 51.08
CA ALA A 470 -19.60 45.14 51.28
C ALA A 470 -19.43 46.66 51.39
N VAL A 471 -20.19 47.43 50.67
CA VAL A 471 -20.39 48.85 50.95
C VAL A 471 -21.87 49.03 51.31
N GLU A 472 -22.09 49.15 52.61
CA GLU A 472 -23.24 49.87 53.18
C GLU A 472 -23.01 51.38 53.01
N GLY A 473 -24.02 52.13 52.69
CA GLY A 473 -24.08 53.54 53.09
C GLY A 473 -24.50 54.54 52.01
N SER A 474 -25.76 55.00 52.22
CA SER A 474 -26.45 56.24 51.81
C SER A 474 -27.07 56.28 50.42
#